data_ea9fabfd980e30331ffe0b3de0c22463
#
_entry.id   ea9fabfd980e30331ffe0b3de0c22463
#
_cell.length_a   1.000
_cell.length_b   1.000
_cell.length_c   1.000
_cell.angle_alpha   90.00
_cell.angle_beta   90.00
_cell.angle_gamma   90.00
#
_symmetry.space_group_name_H-M   'P 1'
#
loop_
_entity.id
_entity.type
_entity.pdbx_description
1 polymer ?
#
loop_
_entity_poly.entity_id
_entity_poly.type
_entity_poly.pdbx_seq_one_letter_code
_entity_poly.pdbx_strand_id
1 'polypeptide(L)'
;VSIGIQDDVASTLAIIEKRLQQGYQRIKLKIKPGWDIELAQGVRAAFPEVMLMLDANSAYTLHDSEYLRQLDDYDLLMIEQPLPYNDIYQHSKLQPQIETAICLDESITTVDDAMLAIELGACRIINLKPARVGGFTESIKIYRFCVENGVALWIGGMLETGIGRSANLAFASLPGVTLPCDLSATDRYYDPDVTEPPFVIRPDSTIATPTENGIGVMVQMDRVQQAVQYCREHLPYSLPIANV
;
A
#
# COMPACT_ATOMS: atom_id res chain seq x y z
N VAL A 1 5.05 -3.83 -5.36
CA VAL A 1 4.77 -4.99 -4.49
C VAL A 1 5.38 -4.79 -3.11
N SER A 2 4.70 -5.27 -2.06
CA SER A 2 5.11 -5.19 -0.66
C SER A 2 5.87 -6.47 -0.24
N ILE A 3 6.98 -6.30 0.49
CA ILE A 3 7.77 -7.38 1.07
C ILE A 3 7.86 -7.14 2.58
N GLY A 4 7.47 -8.15 3.37
CA GLY A 4 7.58 -8.12 4.83
C GLY A 4 9.03 -8.22 5.31
N ILE A 5 9.23 -8.02 6.61
CA ILE A 5 10.53 -8.20 7.26
C ILE A 5 11.00 -9.64 7.05
N GLN A 6 12.24 -9.81 6.65
CA GLN A 6 12.92 -11.09 6.46
C GLN A 6 13.98 -11.28 7.56
N ASP A 7 14.61 -12.47 7.58
CA ASP A 7 15.63 -12.78 8.57
C ASP A 7 16.94 -12.02 8.35
N ASP A 8 17.28 -11.73 7.08
CA ASP A 8 18.47 -10.99 6.69
C ASP A 8 18.31 -10.23 5.37
N VAL A 9 19.29 -9.37 5.06
CA VAL A 9 19.31 -8.57 3.83
C VAL A 9 19.42 -9.46 2.60
N ALA A 10 20.21 -10.53 2.63
CA ALA A 10 20.42 -11.42 1.48
C ALA A 10 19.10 -12.10 1.05
N SER A 11 18.33 -12.58 2.01
CA SER A 11 17.00 -13.16 1.76
C SER A 11 16.05 -12.13 1.16
N THR A 12 16.10 -10.87 1.64
CA THR A 12 15.30 -9.77 1.08
C THR A 12 15.70 -9.49 -0.37
N LEU A 13 17.00 -9.42 -0.68
CA LEU A 13 17.49 -9.19 -2.05
C LEU A 13 17.03 -10.29 -3.00
N ALA A 14 17.09 -11.56 -2.59
CA ALA A 14 16.61 -12.69 -3.40
C ALA A 14 15.10 -12.59 -3.70
N ILE A 15 14.30 -12.13 -2.72
CA ILE A 15 12.87 -11.92 -2.93
C ILE A 15 12.64 -10.74 -3.89
N ILE A 16 13.38 -9.62 -3.73
CA ILE A 16 13.30 -8.47 -4.63
C ILE A 16 13.59 -8.90 -6.07
N GLU A 17 14.69 -9.62 -6.30
CA GLU A 17 15.05 -10.13 -7.62
C GLU A 17 13.92 -10.94 -8.25
N LYS A 18 13.35 -11.88 -7.49
CA LYS A 18 12.20 -12.67 -7.93
C LYS A 18 11.00 -11.81 -8.30
N ARG A 19 10.72 -10.73 -7.53
CA ARG A 19 9.59 -9.83 -7.82
C ARG A 19 9.84 -8.98 -9.08
N LEU A 20 11.06 -8.50 -9.27
CA LEU A 20 11.45 -7.79 -10.48
C LEU A 20 11.31 -8.68 -11.72
N GLN A 21 11.72 -9.96 -11.64
CA GLN A 21 11.53 -10.95 -12.71
C GLN A 21 10.05 -11.24 -13.01
N GLN A 22 9.16 -11.06 -12.04
CA GLN A 22 7.71 -11.18 -12.23
C GLN A 22 7.06 -9.93 -12.85
N GLY A 23 7.84 -8.86 -13.12
CA GLY A 23 7.36 -7.64 -13.73
C GLY A 23 7.04 -6.50 -12.75
N TYR A 24 7.23 -6.67 -11.45
CA TYR A 24 7.08 -5.57 -10.49
C TYR A 24 8.25 -4.60 -10.61
N GLN A 25 7.97 -3.30 -10.69
CA GLN A 25 8.99 -2.25 -10.82
C GLN A 25 9.19 -1.45 -9.54
N ARG A 26 8.14 -1.30 -8.71
CA ARG A 26 8.21 -0.62 -7.43
C ARG A 26 8.24 -1.65 -6.30
N ILE A 27 9.23 -1.52 -5.42
CA ILE A 27 9.43 -2.37 -4.25
C ILE A 27 9.12 -1.58 -2.98
N LYS A 28 8.22 -2.11 -2.16
CA LYS A 28 7.93 -1.62 -0.81
C LYS A 28 8.50 -2.60 0.21
N LEU A 29 9.32 -2.12 1.15
CA LEU A 29 9.90 -2.92 2.21
C LEU A 29 9.37 -2.47 3.57
N LYS A 30 8.99 -3.43 4.40
CA LYS A 30 8.66 -3.16 5.80
C LYS A 30 9.95 -2.93 6.59
N ILE A 31 9.96 -1.83 7.37
CA ILE A 31 11.08 -1.47 8.24
C ILE A 31 10.65 -1.32 9.70
N LYS A 32 11.64 -1.35 10.57
CA LYS A 32 11.54 -1.05 12.00
C LYS A 32 12.91 -0.59 12.51
N PRO A 33 13.02 0.04 13.69
CA PRO A 33 14.31 0.38 14.26
C PRO A 33 15.30 -0.80 14.28
N GLY A 34 16.49 -0.58 13.68
CA GLY A 34 17.53 -1.60 13.50
C GLY A 34 17.32 -2.55 12.32
N TRP A 35 16.26 -2.36 11.51
CA TRP A 35 16.02 -3.07 10.25
C TRP A 35 15.51 -2.06 9.21
N ASP A 36 16.38 -1.15 8.78
CA ASP A 36 16.06 0.02 7.99
C ASP A 36 17.25 0.50 7.15
N ILE A 37 18.25 1.19 7.74
CA ILE A 37 19.38 1.79 7.02
C ILE A 37 20.21 0.71 6.31
N GLU A 38 20.62 -0.35 7.01
CA GLU A 38 21.41 -1.45 6.42
C GLU A 38 20.64 -2.12 5.28
N LEU A 39 19.35 -2.32 5.47
CA LEU A 39 18.47 -2.87 4.44
C LEU A 39 18.41 -1.93 3.21
N ALA A 40 18.15 -0.64 3.40
CA ALA A 40 18.10 0.35 2.33
C ALA A 40 19.43 0.43 1.57
N GLN A 41 20.56 0.43 2.28
CA GLN A 41 21.90 0.41 1.72
C GLN A 41 22.13 -0.86 0.88
N GLY A 42 21.79 -2.03 1.40
CA GLY A 42 21.96 -3.29 0.68
C GLY A 42 21.13 -3.36 -0.58
N VAL A 43 19.88 -2.90 -0.52
CA VAL A 43 18.98 -2.86 -1.70
C VAL A 43 19.50 -1.88 -2.73
N ARG A 44 19.91 -0.67 -2.36
CA ARG A 44 20.40 0.34 -3.30
C ARG A 44 21.72 -0.10 -3.95
N ALA A 45 22.58 -0.79 -3.23
CA ALA A 45 23.80 -1.36 -3.77
C ALA A 45 23.55 -2.47 -4.80
N ALA A 46 22.56 -3.35 -4.55
CA ALA A 46 22.22 -4.45 -5.44
C ALA A 46 21.32 -4.03 -6.62
N PHE A 47 20.44 -3.05 -6.42
CA PHE A 47 19.44 -2.59 -7.39
C PHE A 47 19.43 -1.04 -7.44
N PRO A 48 20.44 -0.40 -8.08
CA PRO A 48 20.62 1.05 -8.06
C PRO A 48 19.40 1.85 -8.54
N GLU A 49 18.69 1.33 -9.55
CA GLU A 49 17.60 2.03 -10.25
C GLU A 49 16.19 1.63 -9.79
N VAL A 50 16.07 0.72 -8.79
CA VAL A 50 14.76 0.26 -8.39
C VAL A 50 13.98 1.38 -7.70
N MET A 51 12.71 1.54 -8.03
CA MET A 51 11.81 2.41 -7.27
C MET A 51 11.57 1.79 -5.89
N LEU A 52 12.28 2.31 -4.89
CA LEU A 52 12.26 1.82 -3.51
C LEU A 52 11.43 2.72 -2.62
N MET A 53 10.57 2.15 -1.81
CA MET A 53 9.91 2.82 -0.69
C MET A 53 9.98 1.97 0.57
N LEU A 54 9.98 2.63 1.71
CA LEU A 54 10.03 2.00 3.02
C LEU A 54 8.74 2.26 3.78
N ASP A 55 8.22 1.25 4.46
CA ASP A 55 6.97 1.32 5.23
C ASP A 55 7.25 0.93 6.68
N ALA A 56 7.11 1.91 7.55
CA ALA A 56 7.46 1.81 8.97
C ALA A 56 6.29 1.38 9.86
N ASN A 57 5.05 1.41 9.38
CA ASN A 57 3.84 1.07 10.15
C ASN A 57 3.87 1.64 11.58
N SER A 58 4.18 2.93 11.73
CA SER A 58 4.23 3.65 13.02
C SER A 58 5.35 3.20 13.97
N ALA A 59 6.45 2.64 13.48
CA ALA A 59 7.49 2.05 14.34
C ALA A 59 8.44 3.07 14.99
N TYR A 60 8.44 4.34 14.55
CA TYR A 60 9.34 5.38 15.04
C TYR A 60 8.60 6.47 15.82
N THR A 61 9.39 7.36 16.43
CA THR A 61 8.91 8.57 17.11
C THR A 61 9.59 9.81 16.54
N LEU A 62 9.11 11.00 16.88
CA LEU A 62 9.77 12.24 16.45
C LEU A 62 11.20 12.37 16.99
N HIS A 63 11.55 11.70 18.08
CA HIS A 63 12.92 11.67 18.60
C HIS A 63 13.90 10.97 17.65
N ASP A 64 13.39 10.13 16.75
CA ASP A 64 14.20 9.41 15.76
C ASP A 64 14.43 10.23 14.48
N SER A 65 14.07 11.52 14.44
CA SER A 65 14.13 12.35 13.23
C SER A 65 15.53 12.42 12.61
N GLU A 66 16.59 12.59 13.43
CA GLU A 66 17.97 12.58 12.93
C GLU A 66 18.43 11.23 12.40
N TYR A 67 17.89 10.16 12.98
CA TYR A 67 18.13 8.80 12.50
C TYR A 67 17.41 8.55 11.18
N LEU A 68 16.14 8.92 11.08
CA LEU A 68 15.35 8.79 9.86
C LEU A 68 15.91 9.62 8.70
N ARG A 69 16.54 10.77 8.98
CA ARG A 69 17.20 11.60 7.96
C ARG A 69 18.32 10.87 7.22
N GLN A 70 18.97 9.88 7.83
CA GLN A 70 19.99 9.07 7.16
C GLN A 70 19.40 8.24 5.99
N LEU A 71 18.09 8.04 5.97
CA LEU A 71 17.41 7.36 4.87
C LEU A 71 17.33 8.23 3.60
N ASP A 72 17.54 9.54 3.71
CA ASP A 72 17.60 10.47 2.56
C ASP A 72 18.76 10.13 1.59
N ASP A 73 19.80 9.44 2.07
CA ASP A 73 20.95 9.03 1.25
C ASP A 73 20.62 7.90 0.24
N TYR A 74 19.41 7.28 0.33
CA TYR A 74 19.08 6.09 -0.44
C TYR A 74 18.07 6.30 -1.57
N ASP A 75 17.81 7.54 -2.00
CA ASP A 75 16.91 7.89 -3.11
C ASP A 75 15.55 7.15 -3.00
N LEU A 76 14.89 7.31 -1.87
CA LEU A 76 13.61 6.67 -1.61
C LEU A 76 12.47 7.45 -2.28
N LEU A 77 11.53 6.73 -2.88
CA LEU A 77 10.30 7.33 -3.38
C LEU A 77 9.48 7.97 -2.23
N MET A 78 9.47 7.32 -1.07
CA MET A 78 8.79 7.78 0.14
C MET A 78 9.15 6.92 1.36
N ILE A 79 8.89 7.48 2.55
CA ILE A 79 8.78 6.74 3.81
C ILE A 79 7.31 6.75 4.22
N GLU A 80 6.68 5.56 4.29
CA GLU A 80 5.26 5.40 4.64
C GLU A 80 5.11 5.24 6.15
N GLN A 81 4.19 6.04 6.71
CA GLN A 81 3.75 6.04 8.12
C GLN A 81 4.88 5.86 9.14
N PRO A 82 5.85 6.78 9.18
CA PRO A 82 6.98 6.65 10.11
C PRO A 82 6.56 6.75 11.58
N LEU A 83 5.67 7.67 11.93
CA LEU A 83 5.25 7.94 13.31
C LEU A 83 3.87 7.32 13.63
N PRO A 84 3.44 7.33 14.91
CA PRO A 84 2.12 6.82 15.30
C PRO A 84 0.96 7.33 14.45
N TYR A 85 0.03 6.46 14.12
CA TYR A 85 -1.08 6.74 13.20
C TYR A 85 -2.04 7.83 13.70
N ASN A 86 -2.13 8.04 15.00
CA ASN A 86 -2.99 9.07 15.62
C ASN A 86 -2.30 10.42 15.80
N ASP A 87 -1.15 10.65 15.16
CA ASP A 87 -0.33 11.83 15.38
C ASP A 87 0.11 12.53 14.07
N ILE A 88 -0.84 13.11 13.36
CA ILE A 88 -0.57 13.93 12.17
C ILE A 88 0.30 15.15 12.53
N TYR A 89 0.14 15.70 13.75
CA TYR A 89 0.91 16.87 14.18
C TYR A 89 2.42 16.59 14.24
N GLN A 90 2.85 15.47 14.82
CA GLN A 90 4.30 15.16 14.85
C GLN A 90 4.85 14.85 13.45
N HIS A 91 4.07 14.26 12.54
CA HIS A 91 4.46 14.13 11.14
C HIS A 91 4.74 15.51 10.50
N SER A 92 3.97 16.56 10.82
CA SER A 92 4.23 17.92 10.34
C SER A 92 5.53 18.53 10.90
N LYS A 93 6.05 17.99 12.01
CA LYS A 93 7.37 18.37 12.53
C LYS A 93 8.49 17.55 11.93
N LEU A 94 8.22 16.31 11.52
CA LEU A 94 9.21 15.43 10.91
C LEU A 94 9.46 15.80 9.44
N GLN A 95 8.41 16.03 8.63
CA GLN A 95 8.56 16.26 7.18
C GLN A 95 9.56 17.39 6.83
N PRO A 96 9.64 18.54 7.53
CA PRO A 96 10.65 19.56 7.22
C PRO A 96 12.09 19.18 7.66
N GLN A 97 12.29 18.11 8.41
CA GLN A 97 13.60 17.64 8.87
C GLN A 97 14.22 16.58 7.96
N ILE A 98 13.44 16.00 7.02
CA ILE A 98 13.89 14.99 6.08
C ILE A 98 13.55 15.41 4.64
N GLU A 99 14.41 15.02 3.69
CA GLU A 99 14.20 15.30 2.25
C GLU A 99 13.21 14.31 1.64
N THR A 100 13.27 13.06 2.06
CA THR A 100 12.35 12.00 1.61
C THR A 100 10.91 12.35 1.94
N ALA A 101 10.00 12.17 0.98
CA ALA A 101 8.59 12.43 1.17
C ALA A 101 7.98 11.47 2.21
N ILE A 102 7.28 12.01 3.19
CA ILE A 102 6.41 11.21 4.06
C ILE A 102 5.13 10.87 3.30
N CYS A 103 4.75 9.61 3.35
CA CYS A 103 3.46 9.11 2.91
C CYS A 103 2.63 8.72 4.13
N LEU A 104 1.42 9.26 4.28
CA LEU A 104 0.51 8.84 5.34
C LEU A 104 -0.42 7.72 4.85
N ASP A 105 -0.51 6.65 5.64
CA ASP A 105 -1.37 5.49 5.46
C ASP A 105 -2.44 5.44 6.57
N GLU A 106 -2.12 4.85 7.69
CA GLU A 106 -3.06 4.59 8.78
C GLU A 106 -3.61 5.87 9.42
N SER A 107 -2.91 6.99 9.30
CA SER A 107 -3.38 8.31 9.79
C SER A 107 -4.56 8.87 8.99
N ILE A 108 -4.81 8.39 7.78
CA ILE A 108 -5.85 8.92 6.90
C ILE A 108 -7.05 7.98 6.90
N THR A 109 -8.07 8.32 7.67
CA THR A 109 -9.33 7.57 7.79
C THR A 109 -10.53 8.31 7.21
N THR A 110 -10.44 9.64 7.12
CA THR A 110 -11.47 10.53 6.59
C THR A 110 -10.86 11.62 5.70
N VAL A 111 -11.71 12.35 4.99
CA VAL A 111 -11.25 13.56 4.25
C VAL A 111 -10.72 14.63 5.21
N ASP A 112 -11.27 14.74 6.41
CA ASP A 112 -10.84 15.74 7.41
C ASP A 112 -9.41 15.45 7.87
N ASP A 113 -9.02 14.17 8.02
CA ASP A 113 -7.63 13.78 8.30
C ASP A 113 -6.69 14.19 7.16
N ALA A 114 -7.12 13.96 5.91
CA ALA A 114 -6.33 14.36 4.74
C ALA A 114 -6.18 15.89 4.66
N MET A 115 -7.26 16.64 4.91
CA MET A 115 -7.23 18.11 4.96
C MET A 115 -6.24 18.58 6.03
N LEU A 116 -6.36 18.08 7.25
CA LEU A 116 -5.46 18.43 8.35
C LEU A 116 -4.00 18.10 8.02
N ALA A 117 -3.74 16.92 7.47
CA ALA A 117 -2.38 16.51 7.12
C ALA A 117 -1.75 17.43 6.06
N ILE A 118 -2.51 17.82 5.05
CA ILE A 118 -2.06 18.69 3.96
C ILE A 118 -1.87 20.12 4.46
N GLU A 119 -2.83 20.68 5.22
CA GLU A 119 -2.75 22.04 5.78
C GLU A 119 -1.55 22.20 6.73
N LEU A 120 -1.23 21.17 7.51
CA LEU A 120 -0.07 21.18 8.41
C LEU A 120 1.25 20.87 7.71
N GLY A 121 1.24 20.46 6.43
CA GLY A 121 2.44 20.00 5.73
C GLY A 121 3.02 18.71 6.33
N ALA A 122 2.17 17.83 6.87
CA ALA A 122 2.57 16.60 7.55
C ALA A 122 3.05 15.51 6.57
N CYS A 123 2.69 15.60 5.31
CA CYS A 123 3.07 14.65 4.27
C CYS A 123 3.10 15.32 2.89
N ARG A 124 3.75 14.66 1.94
CA ARG A 124 3.72 15.02 0.51
C ARG A 124 2.98 13.99 -0.32
N ILE A 125 2.66 12.83 0.27
CA ILE A 125 2.01 11.69 -0.38
C ILE A 125 0.96 11.11 0.55
N ILE A 126 -0.17 10.66 -0.02
CA ILE A 126 -1.19 9.90 0.71
C ILE A 126 -1.37 8.53 0.08
N ASN A 127 -1.34 7.50 0.92
CA ASN A 127 -1.78 6.15 0.59
C ASN A 127 -3.29 6.05 0.80
N LEU A 128 -4.06 6.10 -0.28
CA LEU A 128 -5.50 5.96 -0.23
C LEU A 128 -5.91 4.50 -0.29
N LYS A 129 -6.57 4.02 0.76
CA LYS A 129 -7.14 2.68 0.82
C LYS A 129 -8.67 2.78 0.95
N PRO A 130 -9.44 2.52 -0.11
CA PRO A 130 -10.89 2.63 -0.07
C PRO A 130 -11.55 1.84 1.06
N ALA A 131 -11.03 0.66 1.39
CA ALA A 131 -11.56 -0.15 2.49
C ALA A 131 -11.33 0.50 3.87
N ARG A 132 -10.19 1.18 4.08
CA ARG A 132 -9.87 1.86 5.34
C ARG A 132 -10.74 3.10 5.57
N VAL A 133 -10.96 3.90 4.53
CA VAL A 133 -11.68 5.17 4.63
C VAL A 133 -13.20 5.03 4.50
N GLY A 134 -13.73 3.80 4.48
CA GLY A 134 -15.17 3.55 4.47
C GLY A 134 -15.83 3.51 3.09
N GLY A 135 -15.06 3.30 2.01
CA GLY A 135 -15.56 3.05 0.66
C GLY A 135 -15.43 4.21 -0.30
N PHE A 136 -16.16 4.14 -1.42
CA PHE A 136 -15.98 5.03 -2.57
C PHE A 136 -16.27 6.50 -2.28
N THR A 137 -17.33 6.80 -1.55
CA THR A 137 -17.77 8.17 -1.29
C THR A 137 -16.68 8.98 -0.59
N GLU A 138 -16.09 8.43 0.45
CA GLU A 138 -15.02 9.09 1.18
C GLU A 138 -13.71 9.11 0.38
N SER A 139 -13.38 8.03 -0.30
CA SER A 139 -12.22 7.95 -1.18
C SER A 139 -12.22 9.03 -2.26
N ILE A 140 -13.37 9.33 -2.88
CA ILE A 140 -13.49 10.36 -3.91
C ILE A 140 -13.27 11.77 -3.32
N LYS A 141 -13.71 12.03 -2.08
CA LYS A 141 -13.46 13.31 -1.41
C LYS A 141 -11.95 13.48 -1.17
N ILE A 142 -11.29 12.47 -0.60
CA ILE A 142 -9.85 12.49 -0.34
C ILE A 142 -9.09 12.67 -1.66
N TYR A 143 -9.41 11.87 -2.68
CA TYR A 143 -8.81 11.97 -4.00
C TYR A 143 -8.89 13.39 -4.58
N ARG A 144 -10.10 13.97 -4.62
CA ARG A 144 -10.32 15.32 -5.15
C ARG A 144 -9.50 16.35 -4.39
N PHE A 145 -9.52 16.29 -3.06
CA PHE A 145 -8.78 17.22 -2.22
C PHE A 145 -7.27 17.12 -2.46
N CYS A 146 -6.72 15.91 -2.57
CA CYS A 146 -5.30 15.72 -2.91
C CYS A 146 -4.94 16.32 -4.27
N VAL A 147 -5.74 16.04 -5.31
CA VAL A 147 -5.50 16.54 -6.67
C VAL A 147 -5.57 18.07 -6.71
N GLU A 148 -6.58 18.67 -6.07
CA GLU A 148 -6.77 20.13 -5.98
C GLU A 148 -5.61 20.84 -5.26
N ASN A 149 -4.96 20.17 -4.30
CA ASN A 149 -3.85 20.71 -3.53
C ASN A 149 -2.46 20.24 -4.02
N GLY A 150 -2.38 19.51 -5.14
CA GLY A 150 -1.12 19.05 -5.71
C GLY A 150 -0.38 18.01 -4.86
N VAL A 151 -1.09 17.31 -3.97
CA VAL A 151 -0.53 16.23 -3.15
C VAL A 151 -0.62 14.92 -3.91
N ALA A 152 0.51 14.25 -4.06
CA ALA A 152 0.56 12.96 -4.75
C ALA A 152 -0.21 11.89 -3.97
N LEU A 153 -0.87 11.00 -4.69
CA LEU A 153 -1.54 9.85 -4.07
C LEU A 153 -1.36 8.58 -4.91
N TRP A 154 -1.50 7.47 -4.24
CA TRP A 154 -1.52 6.13 -4.82
C TRP A 154 -2.52 5.25 -4.07
N ILE A 155 -2.96 4.18 -4.70
CA ILE A 155 -3.94 3.25 -4.11
C ILE A 155 -3.21 2.10 -3.44
N GLY A 156 -3.35 2.02 -2.11
CA GLY A 156 -2.86 0.92 -1.32
C GLY A 156 -3.79 -0.28 -1.37
N GLY A 157 -3.21 -1.48 -1.50
CA GLY A 157 -3.93 -2.73 -1.36
C GLY A 157 -3.99 -3.21 0.09
N MET A 158 -5.00 -4.01 0.34
CA MET A 158 -5.11 -4.92 1.48
C MET A 158 -5.00 -6.36 0.95
N LEU A 159 -5.44 -7.34 1.70
CA LEU A 159 -5.54 -8.72 1.24
C LEU A 159 -6.87 -8.98 0.51
N GLU A 160 -7.22 -8.08 -0.43
CA GLU A 160 -8.48 -8.20 -1.16
C GLU A 160 -8.51 -9.41 -2.08
N THR A 161 -9.68 -10.03 -2.16
CA THR A 161 -10.05 -10.88 -3.29
C THR A 161 -10.25 -10.04 -4.55
N GLY A 162 -10.47 -10.67 -5.70
CA GLY A 162 -10.72 -9.95 -6.96
C GLY A 162 -11.89 -8.96 -6.89
N ILE A 163 -12.85 -9.13 -5.97
CA ILE A 163 -13.96 -8.19 -5.77
C ILE A 163 -13.42 -6.82 -5.32
N GLY A 164 -12.67 -6.78 -4.22
CA GLY A 164 -12.09 -5.54 -3.70
C GLY A 164 -10.97 -5.00 -4.59
N ARG A 165 -10.19 -5.90 -5.20
CA ARG A 165 -9.13 -5.53 -6.14
C ARG A 165 -9.66 -4.83 -7.39
N SER A 166 -10.79 -5.28 -7.93
CA SER A 166 -11.46 -4.59 -9.05
C SER A 166 -11.81 -3.15 -8.70
N ALA A 167 -12.37 -2.94 -7.52
CA ALA A 167 -12.68 -1.61 -7.01
C ALA A 167 -11.43 -0.72 -6.88
N ASN A 168 -10.35 -1.26 -6.31
CA ASN A 168 -9.09 -0.53 -6.17
C ASN A 168 -8.43 -0.21 -7.53
N LEU A 169 -8.52 -1.11 -8.51
CA LEU A 169 -8.04 -0.86 -9.87
C LEU A 169 -8.81 0.27 -10.55
N ALA A 170 -10.13 0.33 -10.34
CA ALA A 170 -10.94 1.45 -10.86
C ALA A 170 -10.47 2.79 -10.27
N PHE A 171 -10.18 2.86 -8.96
CA PHE A 171 -9.57 4.06 -8.35
C PHE A 171 -8.18 4.36 -8.88
N ALA A 172 -7.33 3.34 -9.04
CA ALA A 172 -5.97 3.50 -9.54
C ALA A 172 -5.92 4.04 -10.97
N SER A 173 -7.01 3.90 -11.74
CA SER A 173 -7.12 4.43 -13.11
C SER A 173 -7.57 5.90 -13.19
N LEU A 174 -7.89 6.55 -12.07
CA LEU A 174 -8.32 7.94 -12.07
C LEU A 174 -7.16 8.89 -12.43
N PRO A 175 -7.43 9.96 -13.22
CA PRO A 175 -6.44 11.00 -13.49
C PRO A 175 -5.91 11.60 -12.18
N GLY A 176 -4.58 11.76 -12.05
CA GLY A 176 -3.98 12.28 -10.81
C GLY A 176 -3.51 11.21 -9.82
N VAL A 177 -3.88 9.93 -10.00
CA VAL A 177 -3.18 8.82 -9.36
C VAL A 177 -1.92 8.53 -10.18
N THR A 178 -0.81 9.17 -9.78
CA THR A 178 0.41 9.21 -10.61
C THR A 178 1.53 8.31 -10.11
N LEU A 179 1.42 7.83 -8.88
CA LEU A 179 2.41 6.94 -8.28
C LEU A 179 2.03 5.48 -8.46
N PRO A 180 3.01 4.56 -8.59
CA PRO A 180 2.73 3.13 -8.67
C PRO A 180 1.95 2.63 -7.45
N CYS A 181 0.81 1.99 -7.69
CA CYS A 181 -0.07 1.47 -6.66
C CYS A 181 0.42 0.13 -6.08
N ASP A 182 -0.05 -0.26 -4.89
CA ASP A 182 0.28 -1.56 -4.29
C ASP A 182 -0.84 -2.58 -4.55
N LEU A 183 -1.14 -2.77 -5.85
CA LEU A 183 -2.14 -3.70 -6.34
C LEU A 183 -1.42 -4.84 -7.05
N SER A 184 -1.24 -5.96 -6.34
CA SER A 184 -0.55 -7.12 -6.90
C SER A 184 -1.49 -8.01 -7.73
N ALA A 185 -0.90 -8.92 -8.52
CA ALA A 185 -1.63 -9.98 -9.20
C ALA A 185 -2.43 -10.83 -8.19
N THR A 186 -3.49 -11.48 -8.66
CA THR A 186 -4.40 -12.28 -7.82
C THR A 186 -3.68 -13.42 -7.11
N ASP A 187 -2.85 -14.15 -7.83
CA ASP A 187 -2.10 -15.32 -7.36
C ASP A 187 -1.11 -15.03 -6.22
N ARG A 188 -0.90 -13.73 -5.92
CA ARG A 188 -0.10 -13.36 -4.75
C ARG A 188 -0.74 -13.81 -3.44
N TYR A 189 -2.05 -13.84 -3.37
CA TYR A 189 -2.82 -14.14 -2.15
C TYR A 189 -3.82 -15.28 -2.33
N TYR A 190 -4.38 -15.45 -3.55
CA TYR A 190 -5.47 -16.38 -3.81
C TYR A 190 -5.25 -17.11 -5.13
N ASP A 191 -5.21 -18.45 -5.08
CA ASP A 191 -5.12 -19.33 -6.24
C ASP A 191 -5.91 -20.63 -5.98
N PRO A 192 -7.13 -20.76 -6.53
CA PRO A 192 -7.88 -19.76 -7.29
C PRO A 192 -8.51 -18.68 -6.41
N ASP A 193 -8.77 -17.49 -6.99
CA ASP A 193 -9.57 -16.43 -6.38
C ASP A 193 -11.07 -16.74 -6.49
N VAL A 194 -11.89 -16.02 -5.72
CA VAL A 194 -13.36 -16.06 -5.79
C VAL A 194 -13.93 -15.33 -7.00
N THR A 195 -13.08 -14.77 -7.86
CA THR A 195 -13.50 -14.06 -9.08
C THR A 195 -12.80 -14.61 -10.34
N GLU A 196 -13.45 -14.38 -11.49
CA GLU A 196 -12.89 -14.59 -12.82
C GLU A 196 -13.16 -13.36 -13.73
N PRO A 197 -12.23 -13.01 -14.63
CA PRO A 197 -10.88 -13.57 -14.75
C PRO A 197 -9.96 -13.12 -13.61
N PRO A 198 -8.85 -13.84 -13.33
CA PRO A 198 -7.87 -13.40 -12.35
C PRO A 198 -7.14 -12.14 -12.85
N PHE A 199 -6.72 -11.28 -11.93
CA PHE A 199 -5.86 -10.14 -12.25
C PHE A 199 -4.41 -10.60 -12.36
N VAL A 200 -3.76 -10.27 -13.47
CA VAL A 200 -2.36 -10.63 -13.73
C VAL A 200 -1.53 -9.38 -13.96
N ILE A 201 -0.29 -9.40 -13.50
CA ILE A 201 0.67 -8.34 -13.80
C ILE A 201 1.24 -8.56 -15.21
N ARG A 202 1.33 -7.49 -15.98
CA ARG A 202 1.93 -7.47 -17.31
C ARG A 202 3.43 -7.18 -17.21
N PRO A 203 4.20 -7.47 -18.27
CA PRO A 203 5.64 -7.17 -18.30
C PRO A 203 5.99 -5.70 -18.10
N ASP A 204 5.06 -4.78 -18.42
CA ASP A 204 5.19 -3.34 -18.21
C ASP A 204 4.80 -2.88 -16.79
N SER A 205 4.62 -3.82 -15.85
CA SER A 205 4.19 -3.57 -14.47
C SER A 205 2.76 -3.04 -14.32
N THR A 206 1.91 -3.20 -15.31
CA THR A 206 0.51 -2.79 -15.25
C THR A 206 -0.42 -3.98 -14.99
N ILE A 207 -1.61 -3.68 -14.45
CA ILE A 207 -2.75 -4.60 -14.35
C ILE A 207 -3.91 -3.97 -15.11
N ALA A 208 -4.59 -4.77 -15.96
CA ALA A 208 -5.73 -4.27 -16.72
C ALA A 208 -6.88 -3.88 -15.78
N THR A 209 -7.39 -2.66 -15.94
CA THR A 209 -8.63 -2.25 -15.29
C THR A 209 -9.82 -2.95 -15.97
N PRO A 210 -10.73 -3.57 -15.21
CA PRO A 210 -11.94 -4.17 -15.79
C PRO A 210 -12.80 -3.12 -16.51
N THR A 211 -13.39 -3.51 -17.63
CA THR A 211 -14.25 -2.64 -18.44
C THR A 211 -15.70 -3.10 -18.48
N GLU A 212 -15.99 -4.29 -17.95
CA GLU A 212 -17.35 -4.83 -17.92
C GLU A 212 -18.22 -4.10 -16.89
N ASN A 213 -19.54 -4.20 -17.08
CA ASN A 213 -20.52 -3.57 -16.18
C ASN A 213 -20.43 -4.09 -14.75
N GLY A 214 -20.87 -3.26 -13.80
CA GLY A 214 -20.87 -3.60 -12.38
C GLY A 214 -19.47 -3.53 -11.79
N ILE A 215 -19.05 -4.59 -11.10
CA ILE A 215 -17.69 -4.68 -10.53
C ILE A 215 -16.64 -5.13 -11.57
N GLY A 216 -17.05 -5.41 -12.80
CA GLY A 216 -16.17 -5.77 -13.90
C GLY A 216 -15.52 -7.16 -13.82
N VAL A 217 -15.95 -8.01 -12.88
CA VAL A 217 -15.52 -9.41 -12.73
C VAL A 217 -16.71 -10.29 -12.35
N MET A 218 -16.62 -11.59 -12.64
CA MET A 218 -17.63 -12.57 -12.26
C MET A 218 -17.27 -13.22 -10.93
N VAL A 219 -18.19 -13.18 -9.98
CA VAL A 219 -18.03 -13.88 -8.68
C VAL A 219 -18.38 -15.36 -8.84
N GLN A 220 -17.45 -16.23 -8.45
CA GLN A 220 -17.61 -17.68 -8.45
C GLN A 220 -18.23 -18.11 -7.11
N MET A 221 -19.56 -18.24 -7.06
CA MET A 221 -20.29 -18.49 -5.81
C MET A 221 -19.95 -19.84 -5.15
N ASP A 222 -19.57 -20.84 -5.91
CA ASP A 222 -19.06 -22.12 -5.41
C ASP A 222 -17.76 -21.94 -4.62
N ARG A 223 -16.83 -21.15 -5.13
CA ARG A 223 -15.57 -20.81 -4.42
C ARG A 223 -15.82 -19.99 -3.16
N VAL A 224 -16.79 -19.05 -3.19
CA VAL A 224 -17.22 -18.30 -2.01
C VAL A 224 -17.77 -19.26 -0.94
N GLN A 225 -18.63 -20.21 -1.32
CA GLN A 225 -19.20 -21.19 -0.40
C GLN A 225 -18.11 -22.09 0.20
N GLN A 226 -17.14 -22.55 -0.58
CA GLN A 226 -15.98 -23.32 -0.11
C GLN A 226 -15.15 -22.50 0.91
N ALA A 227 -14.87 -21.24 0.63
CA ALA A 227 -14.14 -20.37 1.54
C ALA A 227 -14.90 -20.15 2.86
N VAL A 228 -16.22 -19.95 2.81
CA VAL A 228 -17.07 -19.84 4.01
C VAL A 228 -17.02 -21.12 4.83
N GLN A 229 -17.13 -22.27 4.17
CA GLN A 229 -17.06 -23.58 4.85
C GLN A 229 -15.71 -23.77 5.52
N TYR A 230 -14.62 -23.50 4.81
CA TYR A 230 -13.26 -23.56 5.37
C TYR A 230 -13.09 -22.67 6.60
N CYS A 231 -13.57 -21.42 6.53
CA CYS A 231 -13.53 -20.49 7.68
C CYS A 231 -14.32 -21.03 8.89
N ARG A 232 -15.50 -21.62 8.67
CA ARG A 232 -16.32 -22.20 9.75
C ARG A 232 -15.63 -23.38 10.44
N GLU A 233 -14.89 -24.17 9.71
CA GLU A 233 -14.23 -25.38 10.22
C GLU A 233 -12.89 -25.11 10.89
N HIS A 234 -12.17 -24.05 10.47
CA HIS A 234 -10.76 -23.87 10.84
C HIS A 234 -10.48 -22.58 11.63
N LEU A 235 -11.37 -21.60 11.61
CA LEU A 235 -11.14 -20.34 12.33
C LEU A 235 -11.92 -20.30 13.66
N PRO A 236 -11.27 -19.88 14.77
CA PRO A 236 -11.85 -19.96 16.12
C PRO A 236 -13.01 -18.96 16.37
N TYR A 237 -13.29 -18.05 15.44
CA TYR A 237 -14.36 -17.06 15.53
C TYR A 237 -15.38 -17.29 14.44
N SER A 238 -16.38 -18.13 14.73
CA SER A 238 -17.63 -18.07 13.99
C SER A 238 -18.36 -16.78 14.40
N LEU A 239 -18.27 -15.74 13.58
CA LEU A 239 -19.26 -14.67 13.65
C LEU A 239 -20.64 -15.31 13.45
N PRO A 240 -21.66 -15.03 14.31
CA PRO A 240 -23.01 -15.47 14.04
C PRO A 240 -23.47 -14.80 12.74
N ILE A 241 -23.38 -15.53 11.64
CA ILE A 241 -23.96 -15.07 10.38
C ILE A 241 -25.46 -15.20 10.60
N ALA A 242 -26.14 -14.08 10.76
CA ALA A 242 -27.57 -14.03 10.71
C ALA A 242 -28.00 -14.73 9.42
N ASN A 243 -28.94 -15.68 9.55
CA ASN A 243 -29.54 -16.36 8.41
C ASN A 243 -30.11 -15.27 7.46
N VAL A 244 -29.47 -15.07 6.31
CA VAL A 244 -29.98 -14.29 5.20
C VAL A 244 -30.63 -15.25 4.22
#